data_d47cf6a6ea714aabc4a42b592f43d9bf
#
_entry.id   d47cf6a6ea714aabc4a42b592f43d9bf
#
_cell.length_a   1.000
_cell.length_b   1.000
_cell.length_c   1.000
_cell.angle_alpha   90.00
_cell.angle_beta   90.00
_cell.angle_gamma   90.00
#
_symmetry.space_group_name_H-M   'P 1'
#
loop_
_entity.id
_entity.type
_entity.pdbx_description
1 polymer ?
#
loop_
_entity_poly.entity_id
_entity_poly.type
_entity_poly.pdbx_seq_one_letter_code
_entity_poly.pdbx_strand_id
1 'polypeptide(L)'
;MLPPGELVGLLDAIRERFPVADDAEITKEANPESVEPDYFQALRDGGFTRISLGYQSSAPHVLEVLDRRHSPGRGLDAARWASEAGVEHVSLDLIYGTPGESLDDWRRSLDAVADTPVDHVSAYSLIVEEGTRLALRVRKGELAMPDEDDLADKYMIADEFLAARGFHNYE
;
A
#
# COMPACT_ATOMS: atom_id res chain seq x y z
N MET A 1 -9.21 -9.80 -9.60
CA MET A 1 -8.49 -10.42 -8.46
C MET A 1 -8.99 -11.86 -8.30
N LEU A 2 -8.12 -12.79 -7.85
CA LEU A 2 -8.57 -14.17 -7.59
C LEU A 2 -9.52 -14.22 -6.40
N PRO A 3 -10.56 -15.07 -6.43
CA PRO A 3 -11.41 -15.33 -5.29
C PRO A 3 -10.61 -15.85 -4.08
N PRO A 4 -11.00 -15.55 -2.84
CA PRO A 4 -10.24 -15.97 -1.66
C PRO A 4 -10.10 -17.49 -1.56
N GLY A 5 -11.14 -18.25 -1.94
CA GLY A 5 -11.09 -19.73 -1.93
C GLY A 5 -10.03 -20.32 -2.88
N GLU A 6 -9.75 -19.68 -4.01
CA GLU A 6 -8.69 -20.13 -4.92
C GLU A 6 -7.29 -19.84 -4.34
N LEU A 7 -7.12 -18.70 -3.63
CA LEU A 7 -5.88 -18.36 -2.96
C LEU A 7 -5.61 -19.32 -1.79
N VAL A 8 -6.62 -19.64 -1.00
CA VAL A 8 -6.53 -20.62 0.08
C VAL A 8 -6.18 -22.00 -0.48
N GLY A 9 -6.86 -22.45 -1.55
CA GLY A 9 -6.55 -23.73 -2.19
C GLY A 9 -5.12 -23.78 -2.76
N LEU A 10 -4.57 -22.66 -3.24
CA LEU A 10 -3.17 -22.59 -3.66
C LEU A 10 -2.22 -22.75 -2.46
N LEU A 11 -2.51 -22.07 -1.35
CA LEU A 11 -1.72 -22.17 -0.12
C LEU A 11 -1.75 -23.59 0.44
N ASP A 12 -2.90 -24.24 0.45
CA ASP A 12 -3.06 -25.63 0.87
C ASP A 12 -2.22 -26.57 -0.01
N ALA A 13 -2.26 -26.39 -1.33
CA ALA A 13 -1.45 -27.17 -2.24
C ALA A 13 0.07 -26.97 -2.06
N ILE A 14 0.51 -25.80 -1.61
CA ILE A 14 1.90 -25.53 -1.25
C ILE A 14 2.25 -26.28 0.04
N ARG A 15 1.41 -26.18 1.07
CA ARG A 15 1.61 -26.87 2.37
C ARG A 15 1.65 -28.39 2.24
N GLU A 16 0.89 -28.96 1.32
CA GLU A 16 0.93 -30.40 1.03
C GLU A 16 2.26 -30.87 0.41
N ARG A 17 2.96 -29.99 -0.30
CA ARG A 17 4.17 -30.37 -1.07
C ARG A 17 5.48 -29.91 -0.43
N PHE A 18 5.41 -28.90 0.40
CA PHE A 18 6.59 -28.25 0.99
C PHE A 18 6.42 -28.10 2.51
N PRO A 19 7.49 -28.28 3.29
CA PRO A 19 7.46 -27.95 4.69
C PRO A 19 7.40 -26.42 4.84
N VAL A 20 6.23 -25.92 5.19
CA VAL A 20 6.04 -24.50 5.54
C VAL A 20 6.13 -24.40 7.06
N ALA A 21 6.94 -23.46 7.58
CA ALA A 21 7.06 -23.23 9.00
C ALA A 21 5.72 -22.77 9.61
N ASP A 22 5.46 -23.15 10.87
CA ASP A 22 4.20 -22.80 11.53
C ASP A 22 4.06 -21.28 11.76
N ASP A 23 5.17 -20.56 11.84
CA ASP A 23 5.27 -19.11 11.99
C ASP A 23 5.58 -18.36 10.68
N ALA A 24 5.42 -19.02 9.52
CA ALA A 24 5.66 -18.39 8.24
C ALA A 24 4.67 -17.23 7.99
N GLU A 25 5.21 -16.08 7.60
CA GLU A 25 4.38 -14.99 7.12
C GLU A 25 3.80 -15.34 5.74
N ILE A 26 2.49 -15.28 5.63
CA ILE A 26 1.74 -15.51 4.39
C ILE A 26 1.07 -14.19 4.00
N THR A 27 1.67 -13.51 3.04
CA THR A 27 1.25 -12.18 2.62
C THR A 27 0.39 -12.21 1.36
N LYS A 28 -0.65 -11.37 1.34
CA LYS A 28 -1.44 -11.05 0.16
C LYS A 28 -1.47 -9.55 -0.08
N GLU A 29 -0.97 -9.16 -1.28
CA GLU A 29 -1.19 -7.80 -1.78
C GLU A 29 -2.60 -7.66 -2.37
N ALA A 30 -3.32 -6.63 -2.00
CA ALA A 30 -4.68 -6.42 -2.47
C ALA A 30 -4.92 -4.97 -2.92
N ASN A 31 -5.72 -4.83 -3.98
CA ASN A 31 -6.23 -3.54 -4.38
C ASN A 31 -7.49 -3.24 -3.54
N PRO A 32 -7.52 -2.12 -2.79
CA PRO A 32 -8.65 -1.74 -1.95
C PRO A 32 -10.00 -1.71 -2.68
N GLU A 33 -10.02 -1.35 -3.96
CA GLU A 33 -11.25 -1.30 -4.77
C GLU A 33 -11.86 -2.68 -5.08
N SER A 34 -11.08 -3.73 -4.88
CA SER A 34 -11.47 -5.10 -5.27
C SER A 34 -11.76 -6.01 -4.09
N VAL A 35 -11.80 -5.47 -2.87
CA VAL A 35 -11.99 -6.23 -1.63
C VAL A 35 -13.20 -5.75 -0.84
N GLU A 36 -13.82 -6.67 -0.13
CA GLU A 36 -14.93 -6.43 0.80
C GLU A 36 -14.61 -7.12 2.13
N PRO A 37 -15.31 -6.81 3.22
CA PRO A 37 -15.04 -7.41 4.54
C PRO A 37 -14.93 -8.93 4.54
N ASP A 38 -15.84 -9.63 3.86
CA ASP A 38 -15.87 -11.10 3.79
C ASP A 38 -14.62 -11.69 3.11
N TYR A 39 -13.96 -10.92 2.23
CA TYR A 39 -12.72 -11.32 1.58
C TYR A 39 -11.60 -11.50 2.60
N PHE A 40 -11.44 -10.57 3.52
CA PHE A 40 -10.40 -10.62 4.54
C PHE A 40 -10.65 -11.73 5.56
N GLN A 41 -11.92 -11.93 5.94
CA GLN A 41 -12.31 -13.04 6.82
C GLN A 41 -11.91 -14.39 6.20
N ALA A 42 -12.22 -14.60 4.92
CA ALA A 42 -11.90 -15.84 4.23
C ALA A 42 -10.38 -16.06 4.09
N LEU A 43 -9.60 -15.00 3.86
CA LEU A 43 -8.13 -15.12 3.80
C LEU A 43 -7.54 -15.46 5.17
N ARG A 44 -7.99 -14.76 6.22
CA ARG A 44 -7.54 -15.02 7.60
C ARG A 44 -7.84 -16.47 8.01
N ASP A 45 -9.05 -16.94 7.76
CA ASP A 45 -9.46 -18.32 8.05
C ASP A 45 -8.67 -19.35 7.23
N GLY A 46 -8.22 -18.97 6.02
CA GLY A 46 -7.34 -19.77 5.15
C GLY A 46 -5.86 -19.71 5.54
N GLY A 47 -5.48 -18.93 6.57
CA GLY A 47 -4.12 -18.89 7.10
C GLY A 47 -3.21 -17.84 6.44
N PHE A 48 -3.77 -16.79 5.85
CA PHE A 48 -3.03 -15.59 5.49
C PHE A 48 -2.83 -14.74 6.74
N THR A 49 -1.58 -14.35 6.99
CA THR A 49 -1.19 -13.62 8.22
C THR A 49 -1.00 -12.13 7.99
N ARG A 50 -0.68 -11.72 6.74
CA ARG A 50 -0.48 -10.31 6.37
C ARG A 50 -1.29 -9.92 5.14
N ILE A 51 -1.86 -8.71 5.16
CA ILE A 51 -2.47 -8.06 4.00
C ILE A 51 -1.75 -6.74 3.73
N SER A 52 -1.27 -6.53 2.50
CA SER A 52 -0.74 -5.26 2.02
C SER A 52 -1.72 -4.60 1.06
N LEU A 53 -2.03 -3.35 1.30
CA LEU A 53 -3.05 -2.58 0.58
C LEU A 53 -2.43 -1.39 -0.12
N GLY A 54 -2.54 -1.33 -1.44
CA GLY A 54 -2.05 -0.22 -2.24
C GLY A 54 -2.92 1.03 -2.07
N TYR A 55 -2.65 1.85 -1.05
CA TYR A 55 -3.34 3.12 -0.82
C TYR A 55 -2.80 4.25 -1.70
N GLN A 56 -1.49 4.34 -1.82
CA GLN A 56 -0.68 5.22 -2.64
C GLN A 56 -0.67 6.68 -2.16
N SER A 57 -1.82 7.37 -2.09
CA SER A 57 -1.93 8.76 -1.66
C SER A 57 -3.37 9.09 -1.22
N SER A 58 -3.53 10.10 -0.37
CA SER A 58 -4.83 10.70 -0.05
C SER A 58 -5.27 11.77 -1.05
N ALA A 59 -4.35 12.26 -1.90
CA ALA A 59 -4.59 13.37 -2.80
C ALA A 59 -5.16 12.87 -4.15
N PRO A 60 -6.38 13.28 -4.56
CA PRO A 60 -7.01 12.78 -5.79
C PRO A 60 -6.20 13.06 -7.06
N HIS A 61 -5.55 14.24 -7.15
CA HIS A 61 -4.74 14.60 -8.32
C HIS A 61 -3.46 13.75 -8.41
N VAL A 62 -2.90 13.32 -7.28
CA VAL A 62 -1.75 12.40 -7.22
C VAL A 62 -2.17 11.01 -7.71
N LEU A 63 -3.31 10.51 -7.24
CA LEU A 63 -3.87 9.24 -7.69
C LEU A 63 -4.17 9.25 -9.20
N GLU A 64 -4.65 10.38 -9.75
CA GLU A 64 -4.88 10.53 -11.19
C GLU A 64 -3.58 10.43 -12.00
N VAL A 65 -2.48 11.00 -11.52
CA VAL A 65 -1.16 10.87 -12.17
C VAL A 65 -0.68 9.42 -12.17
N LEU A 66 -0.91 8.69 -11.08
CA LEU A 66 -0.57 7.27 -10.93
C LEU A 66 -1.51 6.33 -11.70
N ASP A 67 -2.50 6.87 -12.42
CA ASP A 67 -3.57 6.11 -13.12
C ASP A 67 -4.33 5.18 -12.14
N ARG A 68 -4.51 5.64 -10.90
CA ARG A 68 -5.24 4.94 -9.85
C ARG A 68 -6.61 5.59 -9.65
N ARG A 69 -7.66 4.79 -9.87
CA ARG A 69 -9.04 5.22 -9.64
C ARG A 69 -9.49 4.64 -8.30
N HIS A 70 -9.13 5.33 -7.23
CA HIS A 70 -9.57 4.93 -5.90
C HIS A 70 -10.73 5.81 -5.44
N SER A 71 -11.75 5.16 -4.89
CA SER A 71 -12.80 5.87 -4.17
C SER A 71 -12.20 6.51 -2.91
N PRO A 72 -12.52 7.79 -2.61
CA PRO A 72 -11.99 8.44 -1.42
C PRO A 72 -12.21 7.61 -0.15
N GLY A 73 -11.15 7.36 0.62
CA GLY A 73 -11.22 6.61 1.87
C GLY A 73 -11.22 5.08 1.74
N ARG A 74 -11.44 4.52 0.54
CA ARG A 74 -11.59 3.06 0.35
C ARG A 74 -10.38 2.26 0.87
N GLY A 75 -9.16 2.77 0.68
CA GLY A 75 -7.96 2.10 1.20
C GLY A 75 -7.91 2.05 2.72
N LEU A 76 -8.37 3.13 3.37
CA LEU A 76 -8.42 3.22 4.83
C LEU A 76 -9.53 2.31 5.39
N ASP A 77 -10.68 2.25 4.71
CA ASP A 77 -11.77 1.33 5.07
C ASP A 77 -11.33 -0.13 4.91
N ALA A 78 -10.63 -0.47 3.82
CA ALA A 78 -10.09 -1.80 3.61
C ALA A 78 -9.08 -2.21 4.71
N ALA A 79 -8.24 -1.28 5.18
CA ALA A 79 -7.33 -1.53 6.30
C ALA A 79 -8.09 -1.82 7.60
N ARG A 80 -9.16 -1.06 7.90
CA ARG A 80 -10.04 -1.32 9.06
C ARG A 80 -10.72 -2.68 8.95
N TRP A 81 -11.27 -3.04 7.78
CA TRP A 81 -11.92 -4.35 7.57
C TRP A 81 -10.94 -5.51 7.72
N ALA A 82 -9.69 -5.39 7.24
CA ALA A 82 -8.68 -6.41 7.43
C ALA A 82 -8.37 -6.62 8.92
N SER A 83 -8.19 -5.53 9.67
CA SER A 83 -7.97 -5.57 11.11
C SER A 83 -9.19 -6.14 11.87
N GLU A 84 -10.41 -5.70 11.54
CA GLU A 84 -11.66 -6.21 12.12
C GLU A 84 -11.89 -7.69 11.84
N ALA A 85 -11.47 -8.17 10.67
CA ALA A 85 -11.47 -9.60 10.34
C ALA A 85 -10.46 -10.42 11.15
N GLY A 86 -9.55 -9.76 11.90
CA GLY A 86 -8.53 -10.41 12.72
C GLY A 86 -7.31 -10.86 11.90
N VAL A 87 -7.01 -10.19 10.78
CA VAL A 87 -5.72 -10.36 10.09
C VAL A 87 -4.62 -9.87 11.03
N GLU A 88 -3.56 -10.64 11.20
CA GLU A 88 -2.51 -10.39 12.18
C GLU A 88 -1.71 -9.13 11.87
N HIS A 89 -1.35 -8.93 10.59
CA HIS A 89 -0.60 -7.77 10.12
C HIS A 89 -1.29 -7.08 8.95
N VAL A 90 -1.43 -5.76 9.03
CA VAL A 90 -2.02 -4.94 7.96
C VAL A 90 -1.05 -3.85 7.56
N SER A 91 -0.72 -3.80 6.28
CA SER A 91 0.18 -2.81 5.68
C SER A 91 -0.55 -1.89 4.73
N LEU A 92 -0.16 -0.61 4.71
CA LEU A 92 -0.53 0.34 3.67
C LEU A 92 0.69 0.78 2.87
N ASP A 93 0.57 0.71 1.55
CA ASP A 93 1.63 1.15 0.64
C ASP A 93 1.35 2.58 0.17
N LEU A 94 2.34 3.44 0.32
CA LEU A 94 2.33 4.84 -0.08
C LEU A 94 3.37 5.08 -1.17
N ILE A 95 3.09 6.01 -2.08
CA ILE A 95 4.04 6.47 -3.09
C ILE A 95 4.21 7.98 -2.95
N TYR A 96 5.45 8.43 -2.72
CA TYR A 96 5.80 9.84 -2.71
C TYR A 96 6.64 10.23 -3.92
N GLY A 97 6.74 11.54 -4.18
CA GLY A 97 7.47 12.06 -5.33
C GLY A 97 6.71 11.93 -6.65
N THR A 98 5.38 11.83 -6.58
CA THR A 98 4.54 11.88 -7.78
C THR A 98 4.51 13.30 -8.35
N PRO A 99 4.61 13.48 -9.69
CA PRO A 99 4.48 14.79 -10.32
C PRO A 99 3.28 15.58 -9.83
N GLY A 100 3.52 16.79 -9.31
CA GLY A 100 2.48 17.66 -8.78
C GLY A 100 2.08 17.40 -7.33
N GLU A 101 2.68 16.44 -6.66
CA GLU A 101 2.47 16.20 -5.23
C GLU A 101 3.21 17.25 -4.39
N SER A 102 2.49 18.00 -3.57
CA SER A 102 3.07 18.93 -2.61
C SER A 102 3.48 18.24 -1.30
N LEU A 103 4.32 18.88 -0.48
CA LEU A 103 4.65 18.42 0.87
C LEU A 103 3.39 18.29 1.75
N ASP A 104 2.39 19.15 1.53
CA ASP A 104 1.12 19.09 2.28
C ASP A 104 0.25 17.92 1.84
N ASP A 105 0.28 17.53 0.55
CA ASP A 105 -0.38 16.31 0.07
C ASP A 105 0.24 15.08 0.72
N TRP A 106 1.57 15.05 0.77
CA TRP A 106 2.32 13.96 1.40
C TRP A 106 1.99 13.84 2.90
N ARG A 107 2.04 14.96 3.66
CA ARG A 107 1.66 14.96 5.08
C ARG A 107 0.23 14.48 5.30
N ARG A 108 -0.73 14.92 4.47
CA ARG A 108 -2.12 14.43 4.57
C ARG A 108 -2.22 12.92 4.33
N SER A 109 -1.41 12.37 3.43
CA SER A 109 -1.37 10.91 3.19
C SER A 109 -0.84 10.16 4.40
N LEU A 110 0.21 10.66 5.04
CA LEU A 110 0.76 10.10 6.27
C LEU A 110 -0.23 10.20 7.43
N ASP A 111 -0.88 11.36 7.62
CA ASP A 111 -1.90 11.55 8.66
C ASP A 111 -3.07 10.57 8.49
N ALA A 112 -3.57 10.40 7.26
CA ALA A 112 -4.66 9.48 6.99
C ALA A 112 -4.30 8.03 7.31
N VAL A 113 -3.06 7.60 7.05
CA VAL A 113 -2.57 6.26 7.39
C VAL A 113 -2.45 6.07 8.90
N ALA A 114 -1.95 7.09 9.60
CA ALA A 114 -1.77 7.04 11.06
C ALA A 114 -3.09 6.89 11.84
N ASP A 115 -4.21 7.25 11.22
CA ASP A 115 -5.56 7.10 11.80
C ASP A 115 -6.17 5.70 11.55
N THR A 116 -5.38 4.76 11.04
CA THR A 116 -5.80 3.38 10.76
C THR A 116 -5.10 2.38 11.68
N PRO A 117 -5.67 1.17 11.88
CA PRO A 117 -5.08 0.14 12.71
C PRO A 117 -3.99 -0.67 11.98
N VAL A 118 -3.13 0.00 11.21
CA VAL A 118 -2.02 -0.66 10.52
C VAL A 118 -0.79 -0.74 11.41
N ASP A 119 -0.03 -1.79 11.27
CA ASP A 119 1.22 -2.02 11.98
C ASP A 119 2.45 -1.94 11.07
N HIS A 120 2.24 -1.73 9.78
CA HIS A 120 3.29 -1.57 8.78
C HIS A 120 2.92 -0.51 7.74
N VAL A 121 3.92 0.25 7.29
CA VAL A 121 3.79 1.22 6.20
C VAL A 121 4.96 1.05 5.24
N SER A 122 4.65 0.85 3.96
CA SER A 122 5.67 0.91 2.89
C SER A 122 5.59 2.27 2.21
N ALA A 123 6.64 3.06 2.28
CA ALA A 123 6.72 4.37 1.64
C ALA A 123 7.75 4.32 0.51
N TYR A 124 7.28 4.29 -0.74
CA TYR A 124 8.12 4.17 -1.92
C TYR A 124 8.28 5.51 -2.64
N SER A 125 9.52 5.85 -3.01
CA SER A 125 9.76 6.89 -4.00
C SER A 125 9.24 6.46 -5.37
N LEU A 126 8.52 7.33 -6.08
CA LEU A 126 8.05 7.02 -7.43
C LEU A 126 9.22 6.79 -8.39
N ILE A 127 9.27 5.61 -8.98
CA ILE A 127 10.18 5.28 -10.07
C ILE A 127 9.38 5.28 -11.38
N VAL A 128 9.85 6.05 -12.35
CA VAL A 128 9.23 6.13 -13.68
C VAL A 128 9.89 5.14 -14.63
N GLU A 129 9.26 3.98 -14.79
CA GLU A 129 9.76 2.92 -15.66
C GLU A 129 9.59 3.26 -17.14
N GLU A 130 10.65 3.02 -17.95
CA GLU A 130 10.59 3.20 -19.40
C GLU A 130 9.49 2.36 -20.04
N GLY A 131 8.90 2.88 -21.12
CA GLY A 131 7.82 2.21 -21.84
C GLY A 131 6.43 2.37 -21.19
N THR A 132 6.33 2.97 -20.01
CA THR A 132 5.05 3.25 -19.35
C THR A 132 4.37 4.50 -19.90
N ARG A 133 3.05 4.62 -19.71
CA ARG A 133 2.29 5.82 -20.04
C ARG A 133 2.80 7.04 -19.27
N LEU A 134 3.17 6.87 -18.01
CA LEU A 134 3.74 7.92 -17.16
C LEU A 134 5.06 8.43 -17.75
N ALA A 135 5.99 7.53 -18.12
CA ALA A 135 7.24 7.91 -18.76
C ALA A 135 7.02 8.70 -20.06
N LEU A 136 6.01 8.33 -20.85
CA LEU A 136 5.67 9.06 -22.06
C LEU A 136 5.21 10.49 -21.76
N ARG A 137 4.39 10.70 -20.73
CA ARG A 137 3.90 12.03 -20.31
C ARG A 137 5.04 12.90 -19.79
N VAL A 138 5.93 12.32 -18.98
CA VAL A 138 7.13 13.03 -18.49
C VAL A 138 8.03 13.43 -19.66
N ARG A 139 8.34 12.50 -20.58
CA ARG A 139 9.17 12.78 -21.75
C ARG A 139 8.59 13.86 -22.68
N LYS A 140 7.26 13.96 -22.76
CA LYS A 140 6.57 15.02 -23.52
C LYS A 140 6.53 16.38 -22.80
N GLY A 141 7.01 16.45 -21.56
CA GLY A 141 6.93 17.66 -20.74
C GLY A 141 5.53 17.97 -20.20
N GLU A 142 4.60 17.01 -20.27
CA GLU A 142 3.24 17.16 -19.70
C GLU A 142 3.28 17.09 -18.16
N LEU A 143 4.27 16.41 -17.61
CA LEU A 143 4.51 16.28 -16.18
C LEU A 143 5.97 16.58 -15.86
N ALA A 144 6.21 17.40 -14.84
CA ALA A 144 7.55 17.65 -14.30
C ALA A 144 7.80 16.71 -13.12
N MET A 145 8.92 15.97 -13.17
CA MET A 145 9.36 15.20 -12.02
C MET A 145 9.81 16.14 -10.90
N PRO A 146 9.59 15.77 -9.63
CA PRO A 146 10.18 16.47 -8.50
C PRO A 146 11.72 16.40 -8.59
N ASP A 147 12.39 17.39 -8.00
CA ASP A 147 13.85 17.35 -7.85
C ASP A 147 14.27 16.44 -6.69
N GLU A 148 15.59 16.24 -6.56
CA GLU A 148 16.15 15.39 -5.52
C GLU A 148 15.94 15.94 -4.13
N ASP A 149 15.92 17.27 -3.95
CA ASP A 149 15.69 17.92 -2.65
C ASP A 149 14.24 17.70 -2.18
N ASP A 150 13.24 17.81 -3.09
CA ASP A 150 11.83 17.51 -2.78
C ASP A 150 11.64 16.06 -2.37
N LEU A 151 12.32 15.12 -3.06
CA LEU A 151 12.27 13.69 -2.70
C LEU A 151 12.91 13.44 -1.32
N ALA A 152 14.06 14.08 -1.04
CA ALA A 152 14.73 13.97 0.25
C ALA A 152 13.85 14.54 1.39
N ASP A 153 13.22 15.69 1.17
CA ASP A 153 12.32 16.30 2.15
C ASP A 153 11.13 15.37 2.46
N LYS A 154 10.51 14.76 1.44
CA LYS A 154 9.41 13.81 1.63
C LYS A 154 9.83 12.56 2.39
N TYR A 155 11.03 12.02 2.09
CA TYR A 155 11.58 10.90 2.84
C TYR A 155 11.76 11.26 4.32
N MET A 156 12.41 12.39 4.61
CA MET A 156 12.63 12.85 5.99
C MET A 156 11.32 13.08 6.74
N ILE A 157 10.33 13.68 6.10
CA ILE A 157 9.00 13.87 6.68
C ILE A 157 8.36 12.53 7.04
N ALA A 158 8.45 11.52 6.17
CA ALA A 158 7.90 10.19 6.45
C ALA A 158 8.61 9.54 7.64
N ASP A 159 9.95 9.54 7.64
CA ASP A 159 10.76 8.93 8.69
C ASP A 159 10.45 9.56 10.06
N GLU A 160 10.52 10.89 10.18
CA GLU A 160 10.20 11.61 11.41
C GLU A 160 8.75 11.39 11.88
N PHE A 161 7.80 11.43 10.93
CA PHE A 161 6.38 11.29 11.23
C PHE A 161 6.04 9.89 11.74
N LEU A 162 6.55 8.84 11.08
CA LEU A 162 6.30 7.46 11.45
C LEU A 162 7.05 7.07 12.73
N ALA A 163 8.31 7.51 12.89
CA ALA A 163 9.07 7.29 14.12
C ALA A 163 8.39 7.89 15.35
N ALA A 164 7.82 9.11 15.23
CA ALA A 164 7.07 9.74 16.31
C ALA A 164 5.80 8.96 16.74
N ARG A 165 5.34 8.02 15.92
CA ARG A 165 4.18 7.15 16.15
C ARG A 165 4.55 5.71 16.50
N GLY A 166 5.82 5.45 16.72
CA GLY A 166 6.34 4.14 17.17
C GLY A 166 6.63 3.15 16.04
N PHE A 167 6.58 3.58 14.78
CA PHE A 167 7.08 2.76 13.68
C PHE A 167 8.62 2.81 13.67
N HIS A 168 9.22 1.69 13.29
CA HIS A 168 10.67 1.57 13.16
C HIS A 168 11.04 1.39 11.69
N ASN A 169 11.92 2.24 11.18
CA ASN A 169 12.50 2.09 9.86
C ASN A 169 13.50 0.91 9.91
N TYR A 170 13.42 -0.01 8.93
CA TYR A 170 14.27 -1.20 8.86
C TYR A 170 14.89 -1.43 7.47
N GLU A 171 14.62 -0.55 6.49
CA GLU A 171 15.19 -0.56 5.13
C GLU A 171 15.92 0.75 4.82
#